data_4b82f4ea8d3692435b8813bfec33dc4b
#
_entry.id   4b82f4ea8d3692435b8813bfec33dc4b
#
_cell.length_a   1.000
_cell.length_b   1.000
_cell.length_c   1.000
_cell.angle_alpha   90.00
_cell.angle_beta   90.00
_cell.angle_gamma   90.00
#
_symmetry.space_group_name_H-M   'P 1'
#
loop_
_entity.id
_entity.type
_entity.pdbx_description
1 polymer ?
#
loop_
_entity_poly.entity_id
_entity_poly.type
_entity_poly.pdbx_seq_one_letter_code
_entity_poly.pdbx_strand_id
1 'polypeptide(L)'
;VFINGVSLGVRPYGYISFSYDLTPYLKWDEPNVLAVRVDNAEQPNSRWYSGCGIYRNVWLSKTGPIHVGGWGTYVTTSSVDEKQAVLNLATTLVNESDTNENVTVCSSLQDAEGREVAETRSSGEAEAGKEVVFTQQLTVKQPQLWDIDTPYLYTLVTKVMRNEECMDRYTTPVGIRTFSFDARKGFTLNGRQTKINGVCMHHDLGCLGAAVNTRAIERQLQILKEMGCNGIRCSHNPPAPELLDLCDRMGFIVMDEAFD
;
A
#
# COMPACT_ATOMS: atom_id res chain seq x y z
N VAL A 1 12.87 -18.04 -5.96
CA VAL A 1 13.25 -17.83 -4.56
C VAL A 1 13.43 -19.17 -3.89
N PHE A 2 14.41 -19.27 -3.00
CA PHE A 2 14.73 -20.50 -2.27
C PHE A 2 14.95 -20.17 -0.79
N ILE A 3 14.49 -21.03 0.08
CA ILE A 3 14.80 -21.02 1.53
C ILE A 3 15.42 -22.35 1.92
N ASN A 4 16.62 -22.33 2.51
CA ASN A 4 17.34 -23.53 2.94
C ASN A 4 17.48 -24.61 1.84
N GLY A 5 17.58 -24.19 0.58
CA GLY A 5 17.66 -25.07 -0.60
C GLY A 5 16.31 -25.52 -1.17
N VAL A 6 15.18 -25.21 -0.50
CA VAL A 6 13.83 -25.54 -0.98
C VAL A 6 13.32 -24.41 -1.89
N SER A 7 12.82 -24.74 -3.08
CA SER A 7 12.23 -23.76 -4.01
C SER A 7 10.84 -23.34 -3.54
N LEU A 8 10.63 -22.03 -3.43
CA LEU A 8 9.33 -21.44 -3.10
C LEU A 8 8.52 -21.07 -4.35
N GLY A 9 9.11 -21.21 -5.53
CA GLY A 9 8.44 -20.93 -6.80
C GLY A 9 9.13 -19.87 -7.65
N VAL A 10 8.51 -19.59 -8.80
CA VAL A 10 8.98 -18.63 -9.81
C VAL A 10 7.99 -17.48 -9.91
N ARG A 11 8.50 -16.27 -10.04
CA ARG A 11 7.73 -15.05 -10.33
C ARG A 11 8.14 -14.51 -11.68
N PRO A 12 7.30 -14.70 -12.71
CA PRO A 12 7.67 -14.32 -14.09
C PRO A 12 7.62 -12.81 -14.34
N TYR A 13 6.86 -12.05 -13.51
CA TYR A 13 6.71 -10.60 -13.65
C TYR A 13 7.43 -9.88 -12.51
N GLY A 14 8.48 -9.14 -12.85
CA GLY A 14 9.42 -8.55 -11.89
C GLY A 14 8.99 -7.20 -11.30
N TYR A 15 7.83 -6.64 -11.65
CA TYR A 15 7.39 -5.30 -11.23
C TYR A 15 6.33 -5.28 -10.14
N ILE A 16 5.81 -6.44 -9.74
CA ILE A 16 4.83 -6.55 -8.65
C ILE A 16 5.47 -7.11 -7.40
N SER A 17 4.96 -6.68 -6.24
CA SER A 17 5.32 -7.26 -4.96
C SER A 17 4.77 -8.69 -4.84
N PHE A 18 5.49 -9.55 -4.14
CA PHE A 18 5.06 -10.91 -3.83
C PHE A 18 5.57 -11.32 -2.45
N SER A 19 4.93 -12.32 -1.87
CA SER A 19 5.30 -12.87 -0.57
C SER A 19 5.34 -14.39 -0.62
N TYR A 20 6.06 -14.96 0.32
CA TYR A 20 6.09 -16.38 0.58
C TYR A 20 6.03 -16.62 2.08
N ASP A 21 5.21 -17.59 2.51
CA ASP A 21 5.30 -18.11 3.86
C ASP A 21 6.58 -18.94 4.01
N LEU A 22 7.43 -18.53 4.94
CA LEU A 22 8.69 -19.22 5.23
C LEU A 22 8.56 -20.20 6.40
N THR A 23 7.50 -20.09 7.19
CA THR A 23 7.31 -20.83 8.46
C THR A 23 7.59 -22.34 8.36
N PRO A 24 7.08 -23.05 7.33
CA PRO A 24 7.30 -24.51 7.21
C PRO A 24 8.76 -24.92 6.91
N TYR A 25 9.59 -23.96 6.50
CA TYR A 25 10.94 -24.21 6.00
C TYR A 25 12.03 -23.67 6.93
N LEU A 26 11.63 -22.94 8.00
CA LEU A 26 12.58 -22.33 8.91
C LEU A 26 13.22 -23.38 9.82
N LYS A 27 14.51 -23.20 10.03
CA LYS A 27 15.28 -23.87 11.07
C LYS A 27 15.30 -22.97 12.29
N TRP A 28 14.72 -23.45 13.38
CA TRP A 28 14.70 -22.72 14.63
C TRP A 28 16.07 -22.89 15.32
N ASP A 29 16.60 -21.81 15.87
CA ASP A 29 17.90 -21.75 16.55
C ASP A 29 19.14 -21.99 15.65
N GLU A 30 18.95 -21.97 14.32
CA GLU A 30 20.02 -22.08 13.34
C GLU A 30 19.93 -20.96 12.29
N PRO A 31 21.03 -20.63 11.58
CA PRO A 31 20.97 -19.73 10.44
C PRO A 31 20.09 -20.27 9.31
N ASN A 32 19.25 -19.41 8.76
CA ASN A 32 18.45 -19.69 7.57
C ASN A 32 19.04 -18.95 6.36
N VAL A 33 19.09 -19.61 5.22
CA VAL A 33 19.64 -19.06 3.98
C VAL A 33 18.52 -18.81 2.99
N LEU A 34 18.26 -17.53 2.71
CA LEU A 34 17.38 -17.10 1.62
C LEU A 34 18.23 -16.83 0.37
N ALA A 35 17.91 -17.49 -0.74
CA ALA A 35 18.57 -17.27 -2.02
C ALA A 35 17.55 -16.87 -3.10
N VAL A 36 17.95 -15.92 -3.93
CA VAL A 36 17.13 -15.46 -5.06
C VAL A 36 17.94 -15.62 -6.34
N ARG A 37 17.40 -16.40 -7.28
CA ARG A 37 17.91 -16.45 -8.64
C ARG A 37 17.08 -15.50 -9.50
N VAL A 38 17.75 -14.57 -10.16
CA VAL A 38 17.14 -13.68 -11.15
C VAL A 38 17.69 -14.05 -12.52
N ASP A 39 16.78 -14.28 -13.45
CA ASP A 39 17.11 -14.58 -14.84
C ASP A 39 16.42 -13.54 -15.74
N ASN A 40 17.21 -12.67 -16.34
CA ASN A 40 16.77 -11.63 -17.28
C ASN A 40 17.65 -11.71 -18.55
N ALA A 41 17.92 -12.93 -19.02
CA ALA A 41 18.81 -13.16 -20.15
C ALA A 41 18.18 -12.90 -21.52
N GLU A 42 16.85 -13.06 -21.61
CA GLU A 42 16.14 -12.86 -22.87
C GLU A 42 16.01 -11.37 -23.24
N GLN A 43 16.41 -11.00 -24.46
CA GLN A 43 16.39 -9.65 -24.97
C GLN A 43 15.82 -9.62 -26.41
N PRO A 44 15.17 -8.50 -26.81
CA PRO A 44 14.80 -7.33 -26.00
C PRO A 44 13.59 -7.61 -25.12
N ASN A 45 13.55 -7.06 -23.90
CA ASN A 45 12.42 -7.23 -22.99
C ASN A 45 11.58 -5.97 -22.81
N SER A 46 12.13 -4.79 -23.05
CA SER A 46 11.40 -3.51 -22.99
C SER A 46 12.11 -2.42 -23.81
N ARG A 47 11.45 -1.27 -23.97
CA ARG A 47 11.97 -0.07 -24.63
C ARG A 47 12.60 0.93 -23.67
N TRP A 48 12.64 0.61 -22.39
CA TRP A 48 13.24 1.41 -21.32
C TRP A 48 14.25 0.58 -20.56
N TYR A 49 15.02 1.23 -19.68
CA TYR A 49 15.98 0.55 -18.84
C TYR A 49 15.26 -0.40 -17.88
N SER A 50 15.59 -1.67 -17.94
CA SER A 50 15.14 -2.70 -17.01
C SER A 50 16.36 -3.25 -16.28
N GLY A 51 16.48 -2.98 -15.00
CA GLY A 51 17.55 -3.53 -14.16
C GLY A 51 17.44 -5.05 -14.04
N CYS A 52 18.47 -5.65 -13.45
CA CYS A 52 18.51 -7.08 -13.13
C CYS A 52 18.87 -7.25 -11.65
N GLY A 53 18.35 -8.28 -11.02
CA GLY A 53 18.61 -8.56 -9.61
C GLY A 53 17.49 -8.09 -8.67
N ILE A 54 17.80 -8.00 -7.40
CA ILE A 54 16.90 -7.48 -6.36
C ILE A 54 17.05 -5.96 -6.36
N TYR A 55 16.03 -5.24 -6.83
CA TYR A 55 16.07 -3.78 -7.00
C TYR A 55 15.09 -3.02 -6.10
N ARG A 56 14.12 -3.72 -5.50
CA ARG A 56 13.18 -3.19 -4.51
C ARG A 56 13.46 -3.77 -3.13
N ASN A 57 12.89 -3.15 -2.10
CA ASN A 57 13.09 -3.59 -0.73
C ASN A 57 12.58 -5.02 -0.49
N VAL A 58 13.29 -5.74 0.38
CA VAL A 58 12.91 -7.06 0.85
C VAL A 58 12.56 -6.95 2.33
N TRP A 59 11.38 -7.39 2.68
CA TRP A 59 10.85 -7.32 4.03
C TRP A 59 10.64 -8.71 4.60
N LEU A 60 10.95 -8.88 5.87
CA LEU A 60 10.56 -10.03 6.66
C LEU A 60 9.45 -9.58 7.62
N SER A 61 8.26 -10.14 7.44
CA SER A 61 7.14 -9.93 8.36
C SER A 61 7.04 -11.08 9.33
N LYS A 62 6.83 -10.78 10.60
CA LYS A 62 6.55 -11.78 11.65
C LYS A 62 5.25 -11.39 12.32
N THR A 63 4.27 -12.29 12.27
CA THR A 63 2.93 -12.08 12.80
C THR A 63 2.57 -13.19 13.78
N GLY A 64 1.51 -12.99 14.55
CA GLY A 64 0.78 -14.09 15.20
C GLY A 64 -0.05 -14.87 14.18
N PRO A 65 -0.65 -16.00 14.59
CA PRO A 65 -1.45 -16.82 13.69
C PRO A 65 -2.73 -16.13 13.21
N ILE A 66 -3.20 -15.09 13.89
CA ILE A 66 -4.34 -14.27 13.46
C ILE A 66 -3.83 -12.84 13.28
N HIS A 67 -3.86 -12.37 12.05
CA HIS A 67 -3.28 -11.07 11.69
C HIS A 67 -3.98 -10.42 10.50
N VAL A 68 -3.72 -9.14 10.27
CA VAL A 68 -4.12 -8.44 9.05
C VAL A 68 -3.24 -8.93 7.91
N GLY A 69 -3.84 -9.38 6.82
CA GLY A 69 -3.12 -9.83 5.64
C GLY A 69 -2.20 -8.77 5.05
N GLY A 70 -1.23 -9.17 4.29
CA GLY A 70 -0.35 -8.25 3.56
C GLY A 70 -1.19 -7.34 2.65
N TRP A 71 -1.06 -6.00 2.79
CA TRP A 71 -1.92 -5.01 2.11
C TRP A 71 -3.43 -5.19 2.43
N GLY A 72 -3.75 -5.82 3.55
CA GLY A 72 -5.08 -6.28 3.90
C GLY A 72 -6.06 -5.18 4.31
N THR A 73 -5.68 -3.90 4.30
CA THR A 73 -6.60 -2.80 4.62
C THR A 73 -6.86 -1.95 3.38
N TYR A 74 -8.12 -1.90 2.94
CA TYR A 74 -8.58 -1.09 1.82
C TYR A 74 -9.55 -0.02 2.32
N VAL A 75 -9.25 1.23 2.01
CA VAL A 75 -10.02 2.40 2.47
C VAL A 75 -10.49 3.21 1.28
N THR A 76 -11.79 3.53 1.24
CA THR A 76 -12.37 4.44 0.25
C THR A 76 -13.21 5.51 0.92
N THR A 77 -13.24 6.70 0.33
CA THR A 77 -14.15 7.77 0.73
C THR A 77 -15.47 7.60 0.00
N SER A 78 -16.52 7.28 0.74
CA SER A 78 -17.86 7.05 0.21
C SER A 78 -18.60 8.36 -0.08
N SER A 79 -18.48 9.32 0.85
CA SER A 79 -19.08 10.67 0.70
C SER A 79 -18.29 11.69 1.51
N VAL A 80 -18.37 12.94 1.05
CA VAL A 80 -17.83 14.11 1.76
C VAL A 80 -18.84 15.25 1.63
N ASP A 81 -19.13 15.89 2.74
CA ASP A 81 -19.83 17.17 2.80
C ASP A 81 -19.07 18.17 3.70
N GLU A 82 -19.63 19.36 3.92
CA GLU A 82 -19.00 20.40 4.74
C GLU A 82 -18.81 20.03 6.22
N LYS A 83 -19.53 19.00 6.70
CA LYS A 83 -19.55 18.62 8.12
C LYS A 83 -18.83 17.30 8.39
N GLN A 84 -18.84 16.41 7.41
CA GLN A 84 -18.34 15.05 7.62
C GLN A 84 -17.87 14.38 6.35
N ALA A 85 -17.04 13.34 6.52
CA ALA A 85 -16.73 12.34 5.52
C ALA A 85 -17.12 10.95 6.03
N VAL A 86 -17.56 10.10 5.12
CA VAL A 86 -17.81 8.68 5.39
C VAL A 86 -16.77 7.85 4.64
N LEU A 87 -16.05 7.03 5.37
CA LEU A 87 -15.07 6.08 4.85
C LEU A 87 -15.65 4.66 4.90
N ASN A 88 -15.46 3.90 3.82
CA ASN A 88 -15.67 2.46 3.83
C ASN A 88 -14.32 1.79 4.02
N LEU A 89 -14.27 0.87 4.98
CA LEU A 89 -13.09 0.08 5.29
C LEU A 89 -13.36 -1.38 4.95
N ALA A 90 -12.42 -2.04 4.32
CA ALA A 90 -12.40 -3.49 4.16
C ALA A 90 -11.07 -4.01 4.69
N THR A 91 -11.12 -4.82 5.74
CA THR A 91 -9.93 -5.40 6.37
C THR A 91 -9.93 -6.90 6.17
N THR A 92 -8.95 -7.41 5.46
CA THR A 92 -8.72 -8.85 5.29
C THR A 92 -7.89 -9.36 6.46
N LEU A 93 -8.47 -10.28 7.24
CA LEU A 93 -7.76 -11.03 8.26
C LEU A 93 -7.40 -12.42 7.74
N VAL A 94 -6.23 -12.88 8.13
CA VAL A 94 -5.76 -14.25 7.89
C VAL A 94 -5.76 -14.97 9.23
N ASN A 95 -6.37 -16.15 9.26
CA ASN A 95 -6.29 -17.07 10.40
C ASN A 95 -5.48 -18.31 9.97
N GLU A 96 -4.23 -18.36 10.36
CA GLU A 96 -3.31 -19.49 10.08
C GLU A 96 -3.36 -20.57 11.17
N SER A 97 -4.23 -20.40 12.18
CA SER A 97 -4.42 -21.43 13.21
C SER A 97 -5.34 -22.56 12.71
N ASP A 98 -5.38 -23.64 13.44
CA ASP A 98 -6.22 -24.83 13.21
C ASP A 98 -7.60 -24.75 13.86
N THR A 99 -7.94 -23.61 14.47
CA THR A 99 -9.22 -23.36 15.15
C THR A 99 -9.94 -22.14 14.63
N ASN A 100 -11.29 -22.21 14.61
CA ASN A 100 -12.11 -21.02 14.38
C ASN A 100 -12.01 -20.10 15.58
N GLU A 101 -11.85 -18.79 15.32
CA GLU A 101 -11.66 -17.80 16.37
C GLU A 101 -12.65 -16.65 16.23
N ASN A 102 -13.27 -16.26 17.34
CA ASN A 102 -14.08 -15.05 17.38
C ASN A 102 -13.19 -13.86 17.66
N VAL A 103 -13.17 -12.91 16.72
CA VAL A 103 -12.33 -11.73 16.78
C VAL A 103 -13.15 -10.46 16.63
N THR A 104 -12.59 -9.36 17.11
CA THR A 104 -13.10 -8.01 16.90
C THR A 104 -12.05 -7.17 16.20
N VAL A 105 -12.42 -6.61 15.06
CA VAL A 105 -11.61 -5.60 14.35
C VAL A 105 -12.01 -4.23 14.89
N CYS A 106 -11.03 -3.55 15.50
CA CYS A 106 -11.16 -2.18 15.99
C CYS A 106 -10.35 -1.26 15.08
N SER A 107 -11.03 -0.33 14.40
CA SER A 107 -10.42 0.62 13.49
C SER A 107 -10.54 2.04 14.03
N SER A 108 -9.41 2.67 14.33
CA SER A 108 -9.29 4.02 14.87
C SER A 108 -8.53 4.90 13.90
N LEU A 109 -9.13 6.02 13.50
CA LEU A 109 -8.50 7.01 12.65
C LEU A 109 -7.86 8.10 13.50
N GLN A 110 -6.59 8.36 13.29
CA GLN A 110 -5.81 9.35 14.00
C GLN A 110 -5.41 10.48 13.07
N ASP A 111 -5.42 11.71 13.59
CA ASP A 111 -4.90 12.88 12.90
C ASP A 111 -3.35 12.91 12.87
N ALA A 112 -2.78 13.98 12.30
CA ALA A 112 -1.32 14.12 12.19
C ALA A 112 -0.62 14.24 13.57
N GLU A 113 -1.36 14.64 14.61
CA GLU A 113 -0.88 14.73 15.99
C GLU A 113 -1.09 13.42 16.78
N GLY A 114 -1.65 12.38 16.13
CA GLY A 114 -1.92 11.08 16.76
C GLY A 114 -3.17 11.04 17.63
N ARG A 115 -4.03 12.07 17.58
CA ARG A 115 -5.31 12.09 18.32
C ARG A 115 -6.36 11.31 17.54
N GLU A 116 -7.10 10.46 18.23
CA GLU A 116 -8.22 9.73 17.64
C GLU A 116 -9.35 10.70 17.27
N VAL A 117 -9.74 10.67 16.00
CA VAL A 117 -10.81 11.52 15.45
C VAL A 117 -12.08 10.76 15.11
N ALA A 118 -11.97 9.45 14.94
CA ALA A 118 -13.10 8.55 14.72
C ALA A 118 -12.72 7.10 15.01
N GLU A 119 -13.66 6.28 15.45
CA GLU A 119 -13.46 4.84 15.64
C GLU A 119 -14.68 4.05 15.18
N THR A 120 -14.46 2.78 14.85
CA THR A 120 -15.51 1.80 14.57
C THR A 120 -15.04 0.41 14.95
N ARG A 121 -15.98 -0.51 15.20
CA ARG A 121 -15.69 -1.90 15.58
C ARG A 121 -16.64 -2.86 14.89
N SER A 122 -16.14 -4.04 14.55
CA SER A 122 -16.95 -5.15 14.06
C SER A 122 -16.41 -6.46 14.60
N SER A 123 -17.31 -7.39 14.95
CA SER A 123 -16.94 -8.71 15.45
C SER A 123 -17.44 -9.78 14.50
N GLY A 124 -16.72 -10.88 14.43
CA GLY A 124 -17.07 -12.01 13.58
C GLY A 124 -16.13 -13.19 13.81
N GLU A 125 -16.44 -14.29 13.14
CA GLU A 125 -15.63 -15.50 13.19
C GLU A 125 -14.57 -15.44 12.08
N ALA A 126 -13.34 -15.76 12.43
CA ALA A 126 -12.24 -16.04 11.52
C ALA A 126 -12.07 -17.56 11.46
N GLU A 127 -12.50 -18.18 10.37
CA GLU A 127 -12.41 -19.61 10.17
C GLU A 127 -10.95 -20.09 10.08
N ALA A 128 -10.69 -21.28 10.64
CA ALA A 128 -9.36 -21.91 10.63
C ALA A 128 -8.79 -22.05 9.21
N GLY A 129 -7.53 -21.64 9.01
CA GLY A 129 -6.81 -21.74 7.76
C GLY A 129 -7.38 -20.89 6.62
N LYS A 130 -8.21 -19.86 6.92
CA LYS A 130 -8.86 -19.02 5.90
C LYS A 130 -8.61 -17.54 6.08
N GLU A 131 -8.89 -16.82 5.00
CA GLU A 131 -9.03 -15.37 5.01
C GLU A 131 -10.50 -14.96 5.19
N VAL A 132 -10.74 -13.88 5.93
CA VAL A 132 -12.06 -13.29 6.10
C VAL A 132 -11.97 -11.77 5.95
N VAL A 133 -12.95 -11.16 5.30
CA VAL A 133 -13.01 -9.71 5.12
C VAL A 133 -14.02 -9.10 6.08
N PHE A 134 -13.55 -8.19 6.93
CA PHE A 134 -14.38 -7.35 7.79
C PHE A 134 -14.65 -6.03 7.09
N THR A 135 -15.93 -5.71 6.88
CA THR A 135 -16.35 -4.42 6.32
C THR A 135 -16.87 -3.52 7.42
N GLN A 136 -16.45 -2.24 7.39
CA GLN A 136 -16.82 -1.24 8.37
C GLN A 136 -17.10 0.11 7.70
N GLN A 137 -17.86 0.96 8.37
CA GLN A 137 -17.97 2.37 8.01
C GLN A 137 -17.45 3.24 9.15
N LEU A 138 -16.78 4.33 8.80
CA LEU A 138 -16.21 5.28 9.72
C LEU A 138 -16.62 6.69 9.31
N THR A 139 -17.22 7.45 10.24
CA THR A 139 -17.62 8.84 10.00
C THR A 139 -16.63 9.78 10.67
N VAL A 140 -16.01 10.63 9.88
CA VAL A 140 -15.05 11.65 10.32
C VAL A 140 -15.72 13.00 10.31
N LYS A 141 -15.80 13.67 11.45
CA LYS A 141 -16.38 15.03 11.56
C LYS A 141 -15.35 16.08 11.19
N GLN A 142 -15.78 17.08 10.42
CA GLN A 142 -14.94 18.20 9.97
C GLN A 142 -13.59 17.72 9.39
N PRO A 143 -13.61 16.84 8.37
CA PRO A 143 -12.38 16.23 7.87
C PRO A 143 -11.48 17.27 7.20
N GLN A 144 -10.17 17.12 7.39
CA GLN A 144 -9.19 17.75 6.53
C GLN A 144 -9.01 16.89 5.29
N LEU A 145 -9.27 17.47 4.12
CA LEU A 145 -9.20 16.74 2.86
C LEU A 145 -7.77 16.69 2.35
N TRP A 146 -7.39 15.55 1.78
CA TRP A 146 -6.20 15.45 0.98
C TRP A 146 -6.38 16.19 -0.35
N ASP A 147 -5.44 17.05 -0.67
CA ASP A 147 -5.40 17.78 -1.94
C ASP A 147 -3.96 17.86 -2.44
N ILE A 148 -3.74 18.14 -3.72
CA ILE A 148 -2.41 18.29 -4.32
C ILE A 148 -1.58 19.41 -3.71
N ASP A 149 -2.21 20.44 -3.15
CA ASP A 149 -1.55 21.58 -2.52
C ASP A 149 -1.42 21.40 -0.99
N THR A 150 -2.34 20.64 -0.39
CA THR A 150 -2.39 20.34 1.04
C THR A 150 -2.64 18.84 1.26
N PRO A 151 -1.63 18.00 1.07
CA PRO A 151 -1.78 16.54 1.10
C PRO A 151 -1.87 16.01 2.55
N TYR A 152 -3.00 16.29 3.20
CA TYR A 152 -3.23 15.86 4.57
C TYR A 152 -3.50 14.36 4.67
N LEU A 153 -2.75 13.68 5.52
CA LEU A 153 -2.87 12.24 5.78
C LEU A 153 -3.25 11.98 7.22
N TYR A 154 -4.25 11.12 7.38
CA TYR A 154 -4.57 10.44 8.63
C TYR A 154 -3.83 9.11 8.72
N THR A 155 -3.78 8.55 9.92
CA THR A 155 -3.33 7.19 10.16
C THR A 155 -4.50 6.34 10.64
N LEU A 156 -4.89 5.35 9.86
CA LEU A 156 -5.83 4.32 10.31
C LEU A 156 -5.05 3.26 11.09
N VAL A 157 -5.41 3.07 12.35
CA VAL A 157 -4.87 2.01 13.21
C VAL A 157 -5.92 0.91 13.31
N THR A 158 -5.62 -0.25 12.75
CA THR A 158 -6.45 -1.44 12.82
C THR A 158 -5.88 -2.39 13.86
N LYS A 159 -6.67 -2.76 14.86
CA LYS A 159 -6.32 -3.76 15.88
C LYS A 159 -7.23 -4.97 15.72
N VAL A 160 -6.64 -6.13 15.77
CA VAL A 160 -7.35 -7.41 15.83
C VAL A 160 -7.35 -7.88 17.27
N MET A 161 -8.53 -7.95 17.88
CA MET A 161 -8.70 -8.31 19.28
C MET A 161 -9.33 -9.70 19.38
N ARG A 162 -8.79 -10.55 20.26
CA ARG A 162 -9.43 -11.78 20.73
C ARG A 162 -9.69 -11.61 22.22
N ASN A 163 -10.95 -11.49 22.61
CA ASN A 163 -11.33 -11.04 23.93
C ASN A 163 -10.69 -9.66 24.25
N GLU A 164 -9.83 -9.59 25.27
CA GLU A 164 -9.10 -8.38 25.66
C GLU A 164 -7.64 -8.34 25.11
N GLU A 165 -7.20 -9.40 24.45
CA GLU A 165 -5.85 -9.53 23.93
C GLU A 165 -5.76 -8.94 22.52
N CYS A 166 -4.77 -8.10 22.28
CA CYS A 166 -4.45 -7.59 20.94
C CYS A 166 -3.57 -8.59 20.20
N MET A 167 -4.13 -9.27 19.20
CA MET A 167 -3.46 -10.29 18.39
C MET A 167 -2.57 -9.66 17.34
N ASP A 168 -3.03 -8.54 16.74
CA ASP A 168 -2.28 -7.81 15.72
C ASP A 168 -2.64 -6.32 15.72
N ARG A 169 -1.70 -5.51 15.23
CA ARG A 169 -1.86 -4.07 15.05
C ARG A 169 -1.25 -3.64 13.73
N TYR A 170 -2.09 -3.15 12.83
CA TYR A 170 -1.71 -2.70 11.50
C TYR A 170 -1.98 -1.19 11.33
N THR A 171 -1.15 -0.49 10.56
CA THR A 171 -1.34 0.95 10.31
C THR A 171 -1.36 1.24 8.81
N THR A 172 -2.31 2.10 8.40
CA THR A 172 -2.50 2.47 7.01
C THR A 172 -2.62 4.00 6.90
N PRO A 173 -1.81 4.68 6.06
CA PRO A 173 -2.02 6.10 5.77
C PRO A 173 -3.32 6.27 4.97
N VAL A 174 -4.09 7.32 5.27
CA VAL A 174 -5.38 7.60 4.63
C VAL A 174 -5.50 9.07 4.28
N GLY A 175 -5.63 9.38 2.99
CA GLY A 175 -6.03 10.69 2.49
C GLY A 175 -7.52 10.71 2.19
N ILE A 176 -8.29 11.55 2.88
CA ILE A 176 -9.73 11.69 2.62
C ILE A 176 -9.92 12.61 1.42
N ARG A 177 -10.46 12.07 0.33
CA ARG A 177 -10.68 12.84 -0.90
C ARG A 177 -11.83 12.26 -1.71
N THR A 178 -12.39 13.07 -2.57
CA THR A 178 -13.28 12.64 -3.65
C THR A 178 -12.69 13.03 -4.99
N PHE A 179 -12.91 12.21 -6.00
CA PHE A 179 -12.52 12.54 -7.37
C PHE A 179 -13.56 12.02 -8.37
N SER A 180 -13.62 12.67 -9.52
CA SER A 180 -14.44 12.18 -10.62
C SER A 180 -13.86 12.57 -11.98
N PHE A 181 -14.28 11.82 -13.00
CA PHE A 181 -13.98 12.12 -14.39
C PHE A 181 -15.30 12.40 -15.12
N ASP A 182 -15.35 13.51 -15.81
CA ASP A 182 -16.49 13.90 -16.63
C ASP A 182 -16.03 14.23 -18.05
N ALA A 183 -16.77 13.76 -19.05
CA ALA A 183 -16.38 13.93 -20.46
C ALA A 183 -16.30 15.41 -20.90
N ARG A 184 -17.01 16.33 -20.21
CA ARG A 184 -17.04 17.76 -20.54
C ARG A 184 -16.20 18.60 -19.59
N LYS A 185 -16.17 18.22 -18.30
CA LYS A 185 -15.47 18.97 -17.25
C LYS A 185 -14.06 18.44 -16.96
N GLY A 186 -13.74 17.22 -17.43
CA GLY A 186 -12.47 16.58 -17.15
C GLY A 186 -12.39 16.02 -15.72
N PHE A 187 -11.20 16.07 -15.14
CA PHE A 187 -10.92 15.60 -13.79
C PHE A 187 -11.30 16.63 -12.74
N THR A 188 -11.96 16.17 -11.68
CA THR A 188 -12.22 16.96 -10.47
C THR A 188 -11.66 16.28 -9.24
N LEU A 189 -11.08 17.07 -8.34
CA LEU A 189 -10.63 16.65 -7.02
C LEU A 189 -11.38 17.49 -5.98
N ASN A 190 -12.02 16.84 -5.02
CA ASN A 190 -12.83 17.47 -3.98
C ASN A 190 -13.85 18.47 -4.55
N GLY A 191 -14.52 18.10 -5.66
CA GLY A 191 -15.49 18.92 -6.34
C GLY A 191 -14.90 20.09 -7.16
N ARG A 192 -13.60 20.34 -7.12
CA ARG A 192 -12.89 21.36 -7.88
C ARG A 192 -12.30 20.79 -9.17
N GLN A 193 -12.58 21.43 -10.29
CA GLN A 193 -11.92 21.08 -11.56
C GLN A 193 -10.41 21.29 -11.42
N THR A 194 -9.64 20.24 -11.70
CA THR A 194 -8.19 20.21 -11.50
C THR A 194 -7.52 19.76 -12.78
N LYS A 195 -6.59 20.57 -13.28
CA LYS A 195 -5.74 20.16 -14.40
C LYS A 195 -4.59 19.32 -13.90
N ILE A 196 -4.41 18.15 -14.49
CA ILE A 196 -3.27 17.28 -14.20
C ILE A 196 -2.09 17.71 -15.10
N ASN A 197 -1.08 18.30 -14.47
CA ASN A 197 0.20 18.61 -15.09
C ASN A 197 1.18 17.50 -14.68
N GLY A 198 1.32 16.49 -15.52
CA GLY A 198 2.07 15.29 -15.18
C GLY A 198 3.20 14.97 -16.13
N VAL A 199 4.07 14.10 -15.70
CA VAL A 199 5.16 13.50 -16.47
C VAL A 199 5.05 11.99 -16.46
N CYS A 200 5.61 11.36 -17.51
CA CYS A 200 5.88 9.92 -17.48
C CYS A 200 7.18 9.67 -16.72
N MET A 201 7.16 8.72 -15.78
CA MET A 201 8.34 8.29 -15.07
C MET A 201 8.54 6.79 -15.26
N HIS A 202 9.74 6.42 -15.67
CA HIS A 202 10.21 5.04 -15.55
C HIS A 202 10.81 4.82 -14.15
N HIS A 203 11.10 3.59 -13.80
CA HIS A 203 11.57 3.20 -12.48
C HIS A 203 13.09 3.37 -12.27
N ASP A 204 13.78 4.03 -13.17
CA ASP A 204 15.23 4.26 -13.06
C ASP A 204 15.57 5.55 -12.30
N LEU A 205 16.71 5.54 -11.64
CA LEU A 205 17.22 6.62 -10.80
C LEU A 205 18.62 7.08 -11.24
N GLY A 206 18.84 7.17 -12.57
CA GLY A 206 20.10 7.60 -13.15
C GLY A 206 21.27 6.69 -12.77
N CYS A 207 22.28 7.23 -12.08
CA CYS A 207 23.47 6.45 -11.70
C CYS A 207 23.19 5.33 -10.69
N LEU A 208 22.01 5.31 -10.04
CA LEU A 208 21.56 4.22 -9.15
C LEU A 208 20.90 3.08 -9.95
N GLY A 209 20.68 3.25 -11.25
CA GLY A 209 19.94 2.28 -12.06
C GLY A 209 18.50 2.12 -11.55
N ALA A 210 18.02 0.88 -11.49
CA ALA A 210 16.68 0.57 -10.98
C ALA A 210 16.61 0.39 -9.46
N ALA A 211 17.74 0.45 -8.73
CA ALA A 211 17.76 0.24 -7.29
C ALA A 211 16.94 1.29 -6.55
N VAL A 212 15.91 0.84 -5.82
CA VAL A 212 15.01 1.74 -5.10
C VAL A 212 15.75 2.43 -3.96
N ASN A 213 15.79 3.76 -4.05
CA ASN A 213 16.28 4.63 -2.99
C ASN A 213 15.25 5.72 -2.74
N THR A 214 14.58 5.66 -1.60
CA THR A 214 13.46 6.55 -1.24
C THR A 214 13.86 8.02 -1.33
N ARG A 215 15.07 8.39 -0.86
CA ARG A 215 15.55 9.78 -0.92
C ARG A 215 15.79 10.27 -2.35
N ALA A 216 16.27 9.39 -3.24
CA ALA A 216 16.45 9.74 -4.65
C ALA A 216 15.10 9.95 -5.36
N ILE A 217 14.11 9.09 -5.08
CA ILE A 217 12.73 9.27 -5.60
C ILE A 217 12.14 10.58 -5.06
N GLU A 218 12.28 10.84 -3.77
CA GLU A 218 11.80 12.09 -3.16
C GLU A 218 12.42 13.32 -3.84
N ARG A 219 13.73 13.28 -4.14
CA ARG A 219 14.39 14.37 -4.86
C ARG A 219 13.81 14.58 -6.26
N GLN A 220 13.52 13.50 -7.00
CA GLN A 220 12.84 13.62 -8.30
C GLN A 220 11.49 14.31 -8.15
N LEU A 221 10.67 13.88 -7.19
CA LEU A 221 9.36 14.48 -6.94
C LEU A 221 9.46 15.95 -6.47
N GLN A 222 10.46 16.30 -5.67
CA GLN A 222 10.71 17.70 -5.28
C GLN A 222 10.97 18.58 -6.52
N ILE A 223 11.85 18.15 -7.41
CA ILE A 223 12.14 18.86 -8.66
C ILE A 223 10.88 18.99 -9.54
N LEU A 224 10.10 17.92 -9.66
CA LEU A 224 8.85 17.95 -10.42
C LEU A 224 7.82 18.89 -9.79
N LYS A 225 7.74 18.93 -8.47
CA LYS A 225 6.85 19.88 -7.76
C LYS A 225 7.26 21.33 -8.02
N GLU A 226 8.57 21.64 -7.96
CA GLU A 226 9.12 22.95 -8.31
C GLU A 226 8.83 23.36 -9.76
N MET A 227 8.77 22.40 -10.68
CA MET A 227 8.37 22.62 -12.07
C MET A 227 6.84 22.85 -12.23
N GLY A 228 6.05 22.71 -11.19
CA GLY A 228 4.59 22.80 -11.24
C GLY A 228 3.87 21.52 -11.62
N CYS A 229 4.53 20.36 -11.53
CA CYS A 229 3.89 19.06 -11.73
C CYS A 229 3.06 18.69 -10.50
N ASN A 230 1.92 18.05 -10.75
CA ASN A 230 1.02 17.50 -9.75
C ASN A 230 0.55 16.07 -10.08
N GLY A 231 1.14 15.45 -11.11
CA GLY A 231 0.79 14.11 -11.54
C GLY A 231 1.97 13.32 -12.07
N ILE A 232 1.93 12.01 -11.87
CA ILE A 232 2.90 11.03 -12.37
C ILE A 232 2.14 9.94 -13.11
N ARG A 233 2.63 9.59 -14.30
CA ARG A 233 2.28 8.36 -15.00
C ARG A 233 3.42 7.36 -14.83
N CYS A 234 3.14 6.21 -14.21
CA CYS A 234 4.11 5.13 -14.03
C CYS A 234 4.26 4.35 -15.33
N SER A 235 5.25 4.69 -16.13
CA SER A 235 5.46 4.12 -17.46
C SER A 235 6.42 2.92 -17.40
N HIS A 236 6.05 1.72 -17.76
CA HIS A 236 4.73 1.19 -18.06
C HIS A 236 4.52 -0.06 -17.20
N ASN A 237 4.64 0.08 -15.91
CA ASN A 237 4.59 -1.01 -14.95
C ASN A 237 4.27 -0.47 -13.54
N PRO A 238 3.78 -1.31 -12.62
CA PRO A 238 3.54 -0.91 -11.24
C PRO A 238 4.80 -0.35 -10.58
N PRO A 239 4.71 0.84 -9.95
CA PRO A 239 5.84 1.49 -9.31
C PRO A 239 6.24 0.79 -8.01
N ALA A 240 7.38 1.19 -7.47
CA ALA A 240 7.74 0.83 -6.10
C ALA A 240 6.75 1.47 -5.10
N PRO A 241 6.34 0.75 -4.03
CA PRO A 241 5.46 1.30 -3.01
C PRO A 241 5.94 2.63 -2.43
N GLU A 242 7.25 2.81 -2.31
CA GLU A 242 7.88 4.03 -1.81
C GLU A 242 7.57 5.27 -2.68
N LEU A 243 7.37 5.09 -3.99
CA LEU A 243 6.94 6.18 -4.86
C LEU A 243 5.51 6.60 -4.52
N LEU A 244 4.61 5.64 -4.30
CA LEU A 244 3.21 5.91 -3.96
C LEU A 244 3.10 6.60 -2.61
N ASP A 245 3.84 6.13 -1.59
CA ASP A 245 3.91 6.76 -0.27
C ASP A 245 4.42 8.20 -0.33
N LEU A 246 5.39 8.47 -1.19
CA LEU A 246 5.88 9.83 -1.42
C LEU A 246 4.86 10.70 -2.15
N CYS A 247 4.17 10.15 -3.15
CA CYS A 247 3.11 10.85 -3.87
C CYS A 247 1.95 11.24 -2.95
N ASP A 248 1.55 10.35 -2.04
CA ASP A 248 0.53 10.63 -1.04
C ASP A 248 0.94 11.79 -0.12
N ARG A 249 2.19 11.82 0.33
CA ARG A 249 2.72 12.86 1.23
C ARG A 249 3.03 14.18 0.54
N MET A 250 3.35 14.15 -0.74
CA MET A 250 3.79 15.33 -1.50
C MET A 250 2.70 15.91 -2.41
N GLY A 251 1.51 15.30 -2.45
CA GLY A 251 0.39 15.79 -3.23
C GLY A 251 0.55 15.55 -4.74
N PHE A 252 0.86 14.32 -5.13
CA PHE A 252 0.85 13.91 -6.53
C PHE A 252 -0.29 12.95 -6.82
N ILE A 253 -0.95 13.14 -7.95
CA ILE A 253 -1.90 12.19 -8.52
C ILE A 253 -1.09 11.17 -9.31
N VAL A 254 -1.38 9.88 -9.15
CA VAL A 254 -0.68 8.82 -9.86
C VAL A 254 -1.62 8.11 -10.82
N MET A 255 -1.17 7.96 -12.07
CA MET A 255 -1.70 7.01 -13.03
C MET A 255 -0.80 5.79 -13.00
N ASP A 256 -1.24 4.77 -12.30
CA ASP A 256 -0.56 3.49 -12.21
C ASP A 256 -0.87 2.63 -13.44
N GLU A 257 0.12 1.90 -13.93
CA GLU A 257 -0.01 1.00 -15.08
C GLU A 257 0.39 -0.42 -14.68
N ALA A 258 -0.44 -1.38 -15.05
CA ALA A 258 -0.19 -2.78 -14.74
C ALA A 258 0.88 -3.39 -15.66
N PHE A 259 0.85 -3.04 -16.97
CA PHE A 259 1.78 -3.50 -18.00
C PHE A 259 1.62 -2.68 -19.28
N ASP A 260 2.59 -2.77 -20.19
CA ASP A 260 2.55 -2.22 -21.58
C ASP A 260 2.14 -3.31 -22.58
#